data_3250e69c73ec9368324069cff9a0b95e
#
_entry.id   3250e69c73ec9368324069cff9a0b95e
#
_cell.length_a   1.000
_cell.length_b   1.000
_cell.length_c   1.000
_cell.angle_alpha   90.00
_cell.angle_beta   90.00
_cell.angle_gamma   90.00
#
_symmetry.space_group_name_H-M   'P 1'
#
loop_
_entity.id
_entity.type
_entity.pdbx_description
1 polymer ?
#
loop_
_entity_poly.entity_id
_entity_poly.type
_entity_poly.pdbx_seq_one_letter_code
_entity_poly.pdbx_strand_id
1 'polypeptide(L)'
;DDAFSLIQGHYMDFLGSQKVTLKNAYERPSSYINIFLIRFSHMTRKDSRPDVEKAEILINIFKQADEIWKGLMTWIDNVSFLYLQELVDSCQLYIDTMMVEVSRIPKYFPNLNDKQQDEVVNAIQILSGKMLDWINFIKRLMEEKGMVGTDSTTEDDIIKFEESYYRTLLGDVIGVNLDEILSWHEEEIEKTRNEVFEIASRL
;
A
#
# COMPACT_ATOMS: atom_id res chain seq x y z
N ASP A 1 -9.48 33.26 15.41
CA ASP A 1 -9.11 32.01 16.11
C ASP A 1 -9.52 30.78 15.30
N ASP A 2 -10.72 30.74 14.70
CA ASP A 2 -11.17 29.55 13.92
C ASP A 2 -10.34 29.25 12.68
N ALA A 3 -9.89 30.30 11.96
CA ALA A 3 -9.07 30.10 10.75
C ALA A 3 -7.68 29.53 11.08
N PHE A 4 -7.08 29.96 12.20
CA PHE A 4 -5.78 29.45 12.65
C PHE A 4 -5.88 27.98 13.08
N SER A 5 -6.93 27.63 13.83
CA SER A 5 -7.19 26.25 14.24
C SER A 5 -7.44 25.33 13.05
N LEU A 6 -8.15 25.82 12.01
CA LEU A 6 -8.39 25.07 10.78
C LEU A 6 -7.07 24.81 10.01
N ILE A 7 -6.24 25.85 9.87
CA ILE A 7 -4.93 25.74 9.19
C ILE A 7 -4.01 24.78 9.96
N GLN A 8 -3.99 24.90 11.29
CA GLN A 8 -3.20 24.00 12.15
C GLN A 8 -3.68 22.55 12.00
N GLY A 9 -4.99 22.31 12.01
CA GLY A 9 -5.57 20.99 11.80
C GLY A 9 -5.14 20.39 10.46
N HIS A 10 -5.31 21.13 9.35
CA HIS A 10 -4.88 20.66 8.04
C HIS A 10 -3.37 20.41 7.93
N TYR A 11 -2.56 21.23 8.58
CA TYR A 11 -1.11 21.03 8.62
C TYR A 11 -0.72 19.76 9.39
N MET A 12 -1.37 19.51 10.51
CA MET A 12 -1.16 18.31 11.32
C MET A 12 -1.64 17.05 10.58
N ASP A 13 -2.78 17.10 9.90
CA ASP A 13 -3.29 16.03 9.04
C ASP A 13 -2.29 15.72 7.89
N PHE A 14 -1.74 16.75 7.27
CA PHE A 14 -0.74 16.61 6.23
C PHE A 14 0.54 15.94 6.77
N LEU A 15 1.08 16.41 7.90
CA LEU A 15 2.27 15.80 8.52
C LEU A 15 2.02 14.36 8.93
N GLY A 16 0.85 14.06 9.49
CA GLY A 16 0.43 12.72 9.84
C GLY A 16 0.36 11.80 8.64
N SER A 17 -0.27 12.25 7.57
CA SER A 17 -0.37 11.49 6.32
C SER A 17 1.01 11.22 5.71
N GLN A 18 1.94 12.18 5.76
CA GLN A 18 3.31 11.99 5.26
C GLN A 18 4.09 10.98 6.12
N LYS A 19 4.00 11.07 7.45
CA LYS A 19 4.67 10.12 8.36
C LYS A 19 4.14 8.69 8.15
N VAL A 20 2.83 8.51 8.06
CA VAL A 20 2.20 7.21 7.80
C VAL A 20 2.57 6.68 6.42
N THR A 21 2.55 7.54 5.38
CA THR A 21 2.92 7.14 4.02
C THR A 21 4.38 6.72 3.93
N LEU A 22 5.29 7.47 4.57
CA LEU A 22 6.72 7.14 4.60
C LEU A 22 6.95 5.79 5.29
N LYS A 23 6.33 5.55 6.46
CA LYS A 23 6.47 4.28 7.15
C LYS A 23 5.85 3.12 6.36
N ASN A 24 4.65 3.31 5.80
CA ASN A 24 4.01 2.32 4.94
C ASN A 24 4.85 2.01 3.70
N ALA A 25 5.53 3.01 3.13
CA ALA A 25 6.43 2.82 2.00
C ALA A 25 7.62 1.93 2.37
N TYR A 26 8.19 2.08 3.56
CA TYR A 26 9.31 1.24 4.04
C TYR A 26 8.87 -0.16 4.48
N GLU A 27 7.67 -0.33 4.98
CA GLU A 27 7.20 -1.60 5.53
C GLU A 27 6.26 -2.36 4.59
N ARG A 28 5.63 -1.67 3.62
CA ARG A 28 4.69 -2.23 2.65
C ARG A 28 5.19 -2.05 1.21
N PRO A 29 6.09 -2.91 0.76
CA PRO A 29 6.61 -2.84 -0.61
C PRO A 29 5.52 -3.00 -1.68
N SER A 30 4.41 -3.67 -1.37
CA SER A 30 3.22 -3.79 -2.24
C SER A 30 2.66 -2.45 -2.72
N SER A 31 2.79 -1.38 -1.92
CA SER A 31 2.33 -0.03 -2.27
C SER A 31 2.98 0.48 -3.55
N TYR A 32 4.25 0.14 -3.78
CA TYR A 32 4.98 0.53 -4.99
C TYR A 32 4.50 -0.21 -6.23
N ILE A 33 4.05 -1.45 -6.07
CA ILE A 33 3.50 -2.25 -7.16
C ILE A 33 2.09 -1.78 -7.51
N ASN A 34 1.29 -1.50 -6.50
CA ASN A 34 -0.09 -1.05 -6.68
C ASN A 34 -0.18 0.28 -7.43
N ILE A 35 0.87 1.10 -7.42
CA ILE A 35 0.89 2.35 -8.18
C ILE A 35 0.69 2.13 -9.69
N PHE A 36 1.18 1.01 -10.24
CA PHE A 36 1.01 0.69 -11.66
C PHE A 36 -0.46 0.44 -12.01
N LEU A 37 -1.20 -0.30 -11.17
CA LEU A 37 -2.64 -0.53 -11.34
C LEU A 37 -3.44 0.77 -11.18
N ILE A 38 -3.10 1.56 -10.17
CA ILE A 38 -3.76 2.84 -9.91
C ILE A 38 -3.57 3.79 -11.09
N ARG A 39 -2.35 3.89 -11.62
CA ARG A 39 -2.04 4.76 -12.76
C ARG A 39 -2.70 4.26 -14.03
N PHE A 40 -2.69 2.97 -14.30
CA PHE A 40 -3.43 2.39 -15.41
C PHE A 40 -4.92 2.71 -15.32
N SER A 41 -5.55 2.45 -14.18
CA SER A 41 -6.96 2.75 -13.96
C SER A 41 -7.28 4.25 -14.12
N HIS A 42 -6.39 5.12 -13.65
CA HIS A 42 -6.57 6.56 -13.79
C HIS A 42 -6.52 7.00 -15.26
N MET A 43 -5.49 6.56 -16.00
CA MET A 43 -5.32 6.92 -17.42
C MET A 43 -6.44 6.38 -18.32
N THR A 44 -6.99 5.21 -17.99
CA THR A 44 -8.03 4.57 -18.80
C THR A 44 -9.44 5.05 -18.48
N ARG A 45 -9.70 5.60 -17.29
CA ARG A 45 -11.06 5.90 -16.83
C ARG A 45 -11.33 7.36 -16.48
N LYS A 46 -10.34 8.09 -15.99
CA LYS A 46 -10.55 9.42 -15.38
C LYS A 46 -9.78 10.55 -16.04
N ASP A 47 -8.78 10.25 -16.83
CA ASP A 47 -7.90 11.25 -17.41
C ASP A 47 -8.52 11.83 -18.70
N SER A 48 -8.59 13.14 -18.79
CA SER A 48 -9.17 13.87 -19.92
C SER A 48 -8.15 14.25 -21.00
N ARG A 49 -6.88 13.91 -20.82
CA ARG A 49 -5.83 14.21 -21.82
C ARG A 49 -6.04 13.41 -23.10
N PRO A 50 -5.46 13.85 -24.22
CA PRO A 50 -5.45 13.08 -25.47
C PRO A 50 -4.88 11.68 -25.27
N ASP A 51 -5.40 10.69 -25.99
CA ASP A 51 -5.00 9.28 -25.84
C ASP A 51 -3.50 9.05 -26.06
N VAL A 52 -2.90 9.78 -27.01
CA VAL A 52 -1.45 9.72 -27.26
C VAL A 52 -0.65 10.11 -26.02
N GLU A 53 -1.01 11.22 -25.39
CA GLU A 53 -0.33 11.71 -24.18
C GLU A 53 -0.52 10.74 -23.01
N LYS A 54 -1.73 10.23 -22.80
CA LYS A 54 -2.01 9.22 -21.77
C LYS A 54 -1.18 7.96 -21.96
N ALA A 55 -1.10 7.47 -23.20
CA ALA A 55 -0.32 6.28 -23.54
C ALA A 55 1.17 6.49 -23.29
N GLU A 56 1.75 7.62 -23.70
CA GLU A 56 3.15 7.95 -23.48
C GLU A 56 3.49 8.01 -21.97
N ILE A 57 2.62 8.65 -21.19
CA ILE A 57 2.80 8.73 -19.73
C ILE A 57 2.74 7.33 -19.12
N LEU A 58 1.77 6.50 -19.51
CA LEU A 58 1.62 5.14 -18.98
C LEU A 58 2.84 4.28 -19.31
N ILE A 59 3.32 4.31 -20.55
CA ILE A 59 4.53 3.61 -20.98
C ILE A 59 5.74 4.07 -20.17
N ASN A 60 5.88 5.38 -19.95
CA ASN A 60 6.99 5.92 -19.16
C ASN A 60 6.93 5.49 -17.68
N ILE A 61 5.75 5.44 -17.09
CA ILE A 61 5.57 4.92 -15.73
C ILE A 61 6.01 3.45 -15.67
N PHE A 62 5.60 2.63 -16.62
CA PHE A 62 5.96 1.20 -16.65
C PHE A 62 7.46 0.98 -16.86
N LYS A 63 8.13 1.84 -17.61
CA LYS A 63 9.60 1.80 -17.77
C LYS A 63 10.36 2.11 -16.48
N GLN A 64 9.76 2.84 -15.53
CA GLN A 64 10.38 3.13 -14.23
C GLN A 64 10.37 1.96 -13.25
N ALA A 65 9.75 0.82 -13.62
CA ALA A 65 9.66 -0.35 -12.76
C ALA A 65 11.02 -0.84 -12.25
N ASP A 66 12.06 -0.80 -13.08
CA ASP A 66 13.41 -1.23 -12.67
C ASP A 66 14.00 -0.34 -11.57
N GLU A 67 13.76 0.96 -11.63
CA GLU A 67 14.23 1.89 -10.60
C GLU A 67 13.47 1.71 -9.28
N ILE A 68 12.16 1.47 -9.38
CA ILE A 68 11.32 1.12 -8.22
C ILE A 68 11.84 -0.18 -7.58
N TRP A 69 12.09 -1.20 -8.38
CA TRP A 69 12.61 -2.48 -7.90
C TRP A 69 13.99 -2.34 -7.24
N LYS A 70 14.91 -1.61 -7.85
CA LYS A 70 16.21 -1.33 -7.25
C LYS A 70 16.06 -0.63 -5.89
N GLY A 71 15.15 0.33 -5.78
CA GLY A 71 14.84 0.99 -4.52
C GLY A 71 14.35 0.01 -3.46
N LEU A 72 13.41 -0.89 -3.81
CA LEU A 72 12.90 -1.93 -2.90
C LEU A 72 14.02 -2.87 -2.42
N MET A 73 14.93 -3.24 -3.29
CA MET A 73 16.03 -4.16 -2.96
C MET A 73 16.99 -3.61 -1.90
N THR A 74 17.04 -2.30 -1.70
CA THR A 74 17.94 -1.71 -0.68
C THR A 74 17.52 -2.02 0.77
N TRP A 75 16.28 -2.45 0.98
CA TRP A 75 15.73 -2.67 2.32
C TRP A 75 14.81 -3.89 2.44
N ILE A 76 14.60 -4.64 1.36
CA ILE A 76 13.68 -5.80 1.33
C ILE A 76 14.08 -6.90 2.32
N ASP A 77 15.36 -6.97 2.69
CA ASP A 77 15.85 -7.95 3.66
C ASP A 77 15.30 -7.77 5.07
N ASN A 78 14.80 -6.56 5.38
CA ASN A 78 14.23 -6.23 6.68
C ASN A 78 12.69 -6.30 6.69
N VAL A 79 12.09 -6.75 5.59
CA VAL A 79 10.63 -6.84 5.45
C VAL A 79 10.11 -8.13 6.07
N SER A 80 9.00 -8.05 6.81
CA SER A 80 8.35 -9.20 7.41
C SER A 80 7.79 -10.15 6.35
N PHE A 81 7.61 -11.43 6.72
CA PHE A 81 6.98 -12.43 5.87
C PHE A 81 5.63 -11.97 5.29
N LEU A 82 4.77 -11.41 6.14
CA LEU A 82 3.45 -10.93 5.73
C LEU A 82 3.53 -9.91 4.58
N TYR A 83 4.46 -8.97 4.66
CA TYR A 83 4.63 -7.95 3.63
C TYR A 83 5.33 -8.47 2.37
N LEU A 84 6.21 -9.46 2.51
CA LEU A 84 6.78 -10.16 1.35
C LEU A 84 5.69 -10.95 0.62
N GLN A 85 4.79 -11.63 1.35
CA GLN A 85 3.64 -12.30 0.76
C GLN A 85 2.69 -11.32 0.09
N GLU A 86 2.37 -10.20 0.73
CA GLU A 86 1.54 -9.13 0.16
C GLU A 86 2.17 -8.55 -1.13
N LEU A 87 3.50 -8.46 -1.19
CA LEU A 87 4.20 -8.04 -2.40
C LEU A 87 4.05 -9.05 -3.53
N VAL A 88 4.19 -10.35 -3.24
CA VAL A 88 3.93 -11.42 -4.21
C VAL A 88 2.50 -11.36 -4.74
N ASP A 89 1.52 -11.22 -3.85
CA ASP A 89 0.11 -11.15 -4.18
C ASP A 89 -0.21 -9.91 -5.03
N SER A 90 0.42 -8.78 -4.74
CA SER A 90 0.26 -7.55 -5.51
C SER A 90 0.85 -7.67 -6.93
N CYS A 91 2.01 -8.31 -7.07
CA CYS A 91 2.59 -8.60 -8.38
C CYS A 91 1.70 -9.56 -9.18
N GLN A 92 1.16 -10.60 -8.55
CA GLN A 92 0.24 -11.53 -9.19
C GLN A 92 -1.05 -10.84 -9.60
N LEU A 93 -1.63 -10.02 -8.73
CA LEU A 93 -2.83 -9.23 -9.03
C LEU A 93 -2.62 -8.32 -10.25
N TYR A 94 -1.43 -7.69 -10.36
CA TYR A 94 -1.10 -6.90 -11.53
C TYR A 94 -1.13 -7.76 -12.80
N ILE A 95 -0.45 -8.90 -12.80
CA ILE A 95 -0.36 -9.80 -13.96
C ILE A 95 -1.78 -10.23 -14.38
N ASP A 96 -2.57 -10.74 -13.44
CA ASP A 96 -3.93 -11.26 -13.71
C ASP A 96 -4.85 -10.16 -14.24
N THR A 97 -4.78 -8.96 -13.66
CA THR A 97 -5.55 -7.82 -14.11
C THR A 97 -5.16 -7.42 -15.53
N MET A 98 -3.87 -7.28 -15.79
CA MET A 98 -3.37 -6.81 -17.09
C MET A 98 -3.61 -7.84 -18.21
N MET A 99 -3.59 -9.14 -17.93
CA MET A 99 -3.97 -10.16 -18.92
C MET A 99 -5.39 -9.95 -19.46
N VAL A 100 -6.30 -9.51 -18.61
CA VAL A 100 -7.70 -9.21 -19.02
C VAL A 100 -7.77 -7.87 -19.74
N GLU A 101 -7.07 -6.85 -19.22
CA GLU A 101 -7.19 -5.46 -19.68
C GLU A 101 -6.48 -5.21 -21.03
N VAL A 102 -5.46 -5.99 -21.38
CA VAL A 102 -4.74 -5.87 -22.66
C VAL A 102 -5.70 -5.92 -23.85
N SER A 103 -6.67 -6.83 -23.83
CA SER A 103 -7.66 -6.95 -24.90
C SER A 103 -8.59 -5.72 -25.05
N ARG A 104 -8.61 -4.87 -24.04
CA ARG A 104 -9.46 -3.67 -23.99
C ARG A 104 -8.70 -2.37 -24.32
N ILE A 105 -7.41 -2.44 -24.62
CA ILE A 105 -6.58 -1.27 -24.97
C ILE A 105 -7.21 -0.45 -26.11
N PRO A 106 -7.72 -1.05 -27.22
CA PRO A 106 -8.38 -0.28 -28.27
C PRO A 106 -9.63 0.49 -27.78
N LYS A 107 -10.31 -0.04 -26.77
CA LYS A 107 -11.48 0.62 -26.18
C LYS A 107 -11.07 1.78 -25.24
N TYR A 108 -9.96 1.65 -24.54
CA TYR A 108 -9.49 2.67 -23.62
C TYR A 108 -8.80 3.84 -24.33
N PHE A 109 -8.18 3.56 -25.46
CA PHE A 109 -7.44 4.53 -26.26
C PHE A 109 -7.88 4.48 -27.74
N PRO A 110 -9.15 4.86 -28.03
CA PRO A 110 -9.73 4.69 -29.36
C PRO A 110 -9.09 5.57 -30.44
N ASN A 111 -8.35 6.61 -30.05
CA ASN A 111 -7.69 7.52 -30.99
C ASN A 111 -6.23 7.16 -31.26
N LEU A 112 -5.71 6.06 -30.69
CA LEU A 112 -4.41 5.54 -31.04
C LEU A 112 -4.47 4.71 -32.31
N ASN A 113 -3.43 4.81 -33.12
CA ASN A 113 -3.26 3.87 -34.25
C ASN A 113 -2.75 2.50 -33.73
N ASP A 114 -2.82 1.47 -34.57
CA ASP A 114 -2.48 0.09 -34.20
C ASP A 114 -1.06 -0.01 -33.61
N LYS A 115 -0.07 0.68 -34.20
CA LYS A 115 1.31 0.68 -33.70
C LYS A 115 1.39 1.25 -32.28
N GLN A 116 0.69 2.33 -31.99
CA GLN A 116 0.68 2.95 -30.66
C GLN A 116 -0.04 2.07 -29.63
N GLN A 117 -1.11 1.38 -30.03
CA GLN A 117 -1.78 0.41 -29.18
C GLN A 117 -0.86 -0.77 -28.87
N ASP A 118 -0.14 -1.28 -29.87
CA ASP A 118 0.86 -2.34 -29.69
C ASP A 118 2.00 -1.91 -28.74
N GLU A 119 2.44 -0.65 -28.79
CA GLU A 119 3.44 -0.12 -27.87
C GLU A 119 2.95 -0.14 -26.41
N VAL A 120 1.68 0.19 -26.15
CA VAL A 120 1.07 0.09 -24.83
C VAL A 120 0.98 -1.36 -24.36
N VAL A 121 0.49 -2.25 -25.22
CA VAL A 121 0.39 -3.69 -24.94
C VAL A 121 1.77 -4.27 -24.62
N ASN A 122 2.77 -3.96 -25.43
CA ASN A 122 4.15 -4.43 -25.22
C ASN A 122 4.72 -3.93 -23.88
N ALA A 123 4.46 -2.67 -23.51
CA ALA A 123 4.91 -2.13 -22.21
C ALA A 123 4.25 -2.88 -21.02
N ILE A 124 2.97 -3.21 -21.12
CA ILE A 124 2.25 -4.03 -20.13
C ILE A 124 2.87 -5.43 -20.03
N GLN A 125 3.14 -6.07 -21.16
CA GLN A 125 3.71 -7.43 -21.21
C GLN A 125 5.12 -7.46 -20.62
N ILE A 126 5.97 -6.48 -20.95
CA ILE A 126 7.30 -6.36 -20.38
C ILE A 126 7.23 -6.21 -18.86
N LEU A 127 6.35 -5.35 -18.34
CA LEU A 127 6.19 -5.17 -16.91
C LEU A 127 5.64 -6.43 -16.24
N SER A 128 4.70 -7.13 -16.85
CA SER A 128 4.18 -8.41 -16.35
C SER A 128 5.29 -9.48 -16.26
N GLY A 129 6.17 -9.54 -17.25
CA GLY A 129 7.34 -10.41 -17.21
C GLY A 129 8.28 -10.08 -16.05
N LYS A 130 8.58 -8.80 -15.83
CA LYS A 130 9.39 -8.35 -14.69
C LYS A 130 8.73 -8.70 -13.35
N MET A 131 7.43 -8.53 -13.21
CA MET A 131 6.71 -8.90 -11.99
C MET A 131 6.77 -10.39 -11.71
N LEU A 132 6.75 -11.22 -12.74
CA LEU A 132 6.95 -12.65 -12.58
C LEU A 132 8.36 -12.98 -12.06
N ASP A 133 9.39 -12.30 -12.58
CA ASP A 133 10.76 -12.46 -12.09
C ASP A 133 10.88 -12.00 -10.63
N TRP A 134 10.19 -10.92 -10.24
CA TRP A 134 10.17 -10.43 -8.86
C TRP A 134 9.47 -11.42 -7.93
N ILE A 135 8.33 -11.99 -8.33
CA ILE A 135 7.66 -13.06 -7.57
C ILE A 135 8.62 -14.20 -7.29
N ASN A 136 9.34 -14.67 -8.33
CA ASN A 136 10.28 -15.77 -8.20
C ASN A 136 11.47 -15.43 -7.28
N PHE A 137 11.95 -14.18 -7.34
CA PHE A 137 13.00 -13.70 -6.45
C PHE A 137 12.52 -13.65 -4.99
N ILE A 138 11.34 -13.05 -4.74
CA ILE A 138 10.80 -12.90 -3.38
C ILE A 138 10.52 -14.27 -2.75
N LYS A 139 9.95 -15.20 -3.51
CA LYS A 139 9.71 -16.57 -3.02
C LYS A 139 11.01 -17.26 -2.60
N ARG A 140 12.08 -17.14 -3.40
CA ARG A 140 13.39 -17.67 -3.01
C ARG A 140 13.94 -16.99 -1.77
N LEU A 141 13.81 -15.67 -1.65
CA LEU A 141 14.23 -14.93 -0.47
C LEU A 141 13.49 -15.41 0.79
N MET A 142 12.19 -15.67 0.68
CA MET A 142 11.39 -16.23 1.77
C MET A 142 11.84 -17.64 2.15
N GLU A 143 12.16 -18.49 1.19
CA GLU A 143 12.70 -19.83 1.40
C GLU A 143 14.07 -19.77 2.11
N GLU A 144 14.99 -18.93 1.62
CA GLU A 144 16.32 -18.75 2.20
C GLU A 144 16.27 -18.25 3.65
N LYS A 145 15.27 -17.45 3.99
CA LYS A 145 15.03 -16.97 5.36
C LYS A 145 14.28 -17.98 6.24
N GLY A 146 13.91 -19.15 5.72
CA GLY A 146 13.13 -20.15 6.45
C GLY A 146 11.70 -19.73 6.76
N MET A 147 11.16 -18.79 5.99
CA MET A 147 9.81 -18.25 6.18
C MET A 147 8.72 -19.12 5.53
N VAL A 148 9.07 -20.15 4.76
CA VAL A 148 8.13 -21.02 4.06
C VAL A 148 7.79 -22.22 4.94
N GLY A 149 6.49 -22.49 5.12
CA GLY A 149 5.98 -23.67 5.83
C GLY A 149 5.62 -23.45 7.30
N THR A 150 5.72 -22.25 7.79
CA THR A 150 5.17 -21.90 9.09
C THR A 150 3.76 -21.37 8.91
N ASP A 151 2.76 -22.19 9.18
CA ASP A 151 1.33 -21.79 9.38
C ASP A 151 1.19 -20.88 10.63
N SER A 152 2.29 -20.50 11.21
CA SER A 152 2.36 -19.61 12.36
C SER A 152 2.73 -18.21 11.87
N THR A 153 1.73 -17.39 11.62
CA THR A 153 1.85 -16.00 12.02
C THR A 153 2.11 -16.01 13.52
N THR A 154 3.38 -16.12 13.90
CA THR A 154 3.74 -15.88 15.28
C THR A 154 3.35 -14.45 15.59
N GLU A 155 2.98 -14.15 16.84
CA GLU A 155 2.69 -12.75 17.25
C GLU A 155 3.84 -11.79 16.89
N ASP A 156 5.05 -12.32 16.66
CA ASP A 156 6.23 -11.56 16.22
C ASP A 156 6.19 -11.17 14.72
N ASP A 157 5.41 -11.85 13.89
CA ASP A 157 5.18 -11.50 12.48
C ASP A 157 4.08 -10.43 12.29
N ILE A 158 3.30 -10.17 13.32
CA ILE A 158 2.38 -9.03 13.36
C ILE A 158 3.27 -7.80 13.48
N ILE A 159 3.09 -6.89 12.53
CA ILE A 159 3.79 -5.61 12.46
C ILE A 159 3.62 -4.89 13.79
N LYS A 160 4.58 -5.07 14.66
CA LYS A 160 4.69 -4.27 15.88
C LYS A 160 5.29 -2.94 15.46
N PHE A 161 4.42 -1.98 15.22
CA PHE A 161 4.90 -0.60 15.27
C PHE A 161 5.53 -0.42 16.65
N GLU A 162 6.77 0.05 16.72
CA GLU A 162 7.37 0.38 17.99
C GLU A 162 6.44 1.35 18.75
N GLU A 163 6.25 1.11 20.04
CA GLU A 163 5.43 1.97 20.90
C GLU A 163 5.84 3.45 20.76
N SER A 164 7.13 3.71 20.63
CA SER A 164 7.70 5.02 20.36
C SER A 164 7.11 5.70 19.13
N TYR A 165 6.84 4.94 18.07
CA TYR A 165 6.23 5.46 16.85
C TYR A 165 4.76 5.87 17.08
N TYR A 166 3.99 5.04 17.79
CA TYR A 166 2.61 5.40 18.15
C TYR A 166 2.57 6.62 19.07
N ARG A 167 3.45 6.69 20.06
CA ARG A 167 3.55 7.86 20.95
C ARG A 167 3.85 9.13 20.17
N THR A 168 4.79 9.07 19.22
CA THR A 168 5.11 10.19 18.35
C THR A 168 3.94 10.56 17.43
N LEU A 169 3.30 9.57 16.80
CA LEU A 169 2.17 9.80 15.91
C LEU A 169 1.00 10.44 16.65
N LEU A 170 0.62 9.90 17.81
CA LEU A 170 -0.50 10.41 18.60
C LEU A 170 -0.17 11.78 19.23
N GLY A 171 1.03 11.94 19.80
CA GLY A 171 1.45 13.18 20.42
C GLY A 171 1.66 14.32 19.42
N ASP A 172 2.45 14.06 18.37
CA ASP A 172 2.85 15.11 17.41
C ASP A 172 1.77 15.44 16.38
N VAL A 173 0.92 14.47 16.04
CA VAL A 173 -0.06 14.62 14.94
C VAL A 173 -1.47 14.90 15.50
N ILE A 174 -1.88 14.15 16.51
CA ILE A 174 -3.24 14.22 17.06
C ILE A 174 -3.28 15.09 18.32
N GLY A 175 -2.13 15.31 18.97
CA GLY A 175 -2.02 16.07 20.20
C GLY A 175 -2.57 15.31 21.42
N VAL A 176 -2.60 13.98 21.37
CA VAL A 176 -3.14 13.11 22.41
C VAL A 176 -2.04 12.25 23.02
N ASN A 177 -2.03 12.15 24.35
CA ASN A 177 -1.11 11.27 25.07
C ASN A 177 -1.63 9.83 25.07
N LEU A 178 -0.79 8.89 24.65
CA LEU A 178 -1.14 7.48 24.60
C LEU A 178 -1.53 6.93 25.99
N ASP A 179 -0.84 7.34 27.05
CA ASP A 179 -1.12 6.86 28.41
C ASP A 179 -2.49 7.35 28.91
N GLU A 180 -2.90 8.56 28.50
CA GLU A 180 -4.25 9.09 28.80
C GLU A 180 -5.33 8.29 28.08
N ILE A 181 -5.10 7.92 26.80
CA ILE A 181 -6.04 7.07 26.04
C ILE A 181 -6.17 5.69 26.70
N LEU A 182 -5.04 5.08 27.08
CA LEU A 182 -5.04 3.75 27.68
C LEU A 182 -5.76 3.78 29.04
N SER A 183 -5.47 4.78 29.88
CA SER A 183 -6.15 4.96 31.17
C SER A 183 -7.65 5.16 31.01
N TRP A 184 -8.04 6.02 30.07
CA TRP A 184 -9.47 6.23 29.75
C TRP A 184 -10.14 4.95 29.25
N HIS A 185 -9.45 4.17 28.43
CA HIS A 185 -9.97 2.90 27.91
C HIS A 185 -10.19 1.87 29.02
N GLU A 186 -9.25 1.76 29.97
CA GLU A 186 -9.37 0.89 31.12
C GLU A 186 -10.56 1.30 32.03
N GLU A 187 -10.75 2.60 32.27
CA GLU A 187 -11.88 3.14 33.03
C GLU A 187 -13.22 2.84 32.36
N GLU A 188 -13.32 3.02 31.03
CA GLU A 188 -14.56 2.75 30.26
C GLU A 188 -14.88 1.24 30.21
N ILE A 189 -13.87 0.39 30.11
CA ILE A 189 -14.05 -1.07 30.16
C ILE A 189 -14.63 -1.46 31.53
N GLU A 190 -14.05 -0.96 32.63
CA GLU A 190 -14.50 -1.28 33.98
C GLU A 190 -15.92 -0.76 34.25
N LYS A 191 -16.22 0.45 33.80
CA LYS A 191 -17.57 1.03 33.88
C LYS A 191 -18.59 0.19 33.11
N THR A 192 -18.29 -0.14 31.86
CA THR A 192 -19.17 -0.96 31.03
C THR A 192 -19.41 -2.33 31.65
N ARG A 193 -18.36 -2.94 32.21
CA ARG A 193 -18.43 -4.23 32.90
C ARG A 193 -19.36 -4.17 34.12
N ASN A 194 -19.26 -3.10 34.92
CA ASN A 194 -20.09 -2.90 36.09
C ASN A 194 -21.55 -2.66 35.69
N GLU A 195 -21.81 -1.87 34.65
CA GLU A 195 -23.18 -1.66 34.11
C GLU A 195 -23.81 -2.96 33.62
N VAL A 196 -23.06 -3.78 32.89
CA VAL A 196 -23.53 -5.11 32.43
C VAL A 196 -23.84 -6.02 33.62
N PHE A 197 -22.99 -6.02 34.64
CA PHE A 197 -23.19 -6.83 35.85
C PHE A 197 -24.42 -6.38 36.62
N GLU A 198 -24.64 -5.06 36.76
CA GLU A 198 -25.85 -4.53 37.40
C GLU A 198 -27.12 -4.91 36.66
N ILE A 199 -27.14 -4.82 35.32
CA ILE A 199 -28.28 -5.23 34.50
C ILE A 199 -28.55 -6.72 34.67
N ALA A 200 -27.51 -7.55 34.59
CA ALA A 200 -27.64 -9.00 34.75
C ALA A 200 -28.14 -9.41 36.14
N SER A 201 -27.82 -8.63 37.16
CA SER A 201 -28.24 -8.89 38.55
C SER A 201 -29.71 -8.54 38.82
N ARG A 202 -30.34 -7.79 37.90
CA ARG A 202 -31.76 -7.37 38.01
C ARG A 202 -32.71 -8.31 37.24
N LEU A 203 -32.16 -9.21 36.42
CA LEU A 203 -32.87 -10.22 35.65
C LEU A 203 -32.98 -11.52 36.46
#